data_8810f5a165716b8998255fbaf739c0ce
#
_entry.id   8810f5a165716b8998255fbaf739c0ce
#
_cell.length_a   1.000
_cell.length_b   1.000
_cell.length_c   1.000
_cell.angle_alpha   90.00
_cell.angle_beta   90.00
_cell.angle_gamma   90.00
#
_symmetry.space_group_name_H-M   'P 1'
#
loop_
_entity.id
_entity.type
_entity.pdbx_description
1 polymer ?
#
loop_
_entity_poly.entity_id
_entity_poly.type
_entity_poly.pdbx_seq_one_letter_code
_entity_poly.pdbx_strand_id
1 'polypeptide(L)'
;MDSRDIKEEPSIPKDNKYLESIYEMQKQLLDSYISIEGLPKYPLNVNTKTNQLILKDFTSRVIEELAEAYESLLLVEELTITKQNWFTISSTSIDSFVECMNHLQNASEEMADALHFFIELLIYTNIQPEDINSYIESRLPKNKRQNFSNTL
;
A
#
# COMPACT_ATOMS: atom_id res chain seq x y z
N MET A 1 31.62 -13.44 30.13
CA MET A 1 31.21 -12.05 29.89
C MET A 1 30.08 -12.08 28.88
N ASP A 2 28.88 -11.93 29.37
CA ASP A 2 27.61 -12.25 28.70
C ASP A 2 27.15 -10.99 27.98
N SER A 3 27.34 -10.94 26.67
CA SER A 3 26.78 -9.86 25.84
C SER A 3 25.34 -10.20 25.51
N ARG A 4 24.44 -9.69 26.35
CA ARG A 4 23.00 -9.76 26.07
C ARG A 4 22.72 -8.98 24.78
N ASP A 5 22.34 -9.71 23.74
CA ASP A 5 21.69 -9.13 22.57
C ASP A 5 20.43 -8.38 23.03
N ILE A 6 20.57 -7.08 23.20
CA ILE A 6 19.44 -6.18 23.32
C ILE A 6 18.82 -6.14 21.92
N LYS A 7 17.84 -7.02 21.70
CA LYS A 7 16.92 -6.84 20.58
C LYS A 7 16.16 -5.56 20.86
N GLU A 8 16.57 -4.47 20.22
CA GLU A 8 15.73 -3.28 20.17
C GLU A 8 14.39 -3.69 19.55
N GLU A 9 13.34 -3.66 20.35
CA GLU A 9 12.00 -3.81 19.84
C GLU A 9 11.74 -2.67 18.85
N PRO A 10 11.16 -2.94 17.65
CA PRO A 10 10.87 -1.90 16.70
C PRO A 10 9.98 -0.86 17.37
N SER A 11 10.52 0.33 17.59
CA SER A 11 9.76 1.46 18.11
C SER A 11 8.78 1.90 17.03
N ILE A 12 7.48 1.72 17.31
CA ILE A 12 6.42 2.26 16.47
C ILE A 12 6.59 3.79 16.49
N PRO A 13 6.66 4.44 15.31
CA PRO A 13 6.78 5.89 15.25
C PRO A 13 5.63 6.54 16.04
N LYS A 14 5.96 7.50 16.91
CA LYS A 14 4.99 8.18 17.79
C LYS A 14 3.99 9.09 17.02
N ASP A 15 4.20 9.30 15.73
CA ASP A 15 3.35 10.11 14.85
C ASP A 15 2.71 9.22 13.78
N ASN A 16 1.52 8.73 14.06
CA ASN A 16 0.73 7.85 13.18
C ASN A 16 -0.04 8.65 12.10
N LYS A 17 0.55 9.72 11.56
CA LYS A 17 -0.12 10.62 10.61
C LYS A 17 0.19 10.35 9.13
N TYR A 18 0.84 9.22 8.82
CA TYR A 18 1.19 8.93 7.43
C TYR A 18 -0.05 8.71 6.56
N LEU A 19 -1.05 7.98 7.06
CA LEU A 19 -2.27 7.73 6.31
C LEU A 19 -3.08 9.01 6.10
N GLU A 20 -3.16 9.87 7.12
CA GLU A 20 -3.78 11.19 7.01
C GLU A 20 -3.07 12.06 5.98
N SER A 21 -1.75 12.05 5.98
CA SER A 21 -0.95 12.83 5.02
C SER A 21 -1.17 12.35 3.58
N ILE A 22 -1.17 11.04 3.35
CA ILE A 22 -1.45 10.46 2.04
C ILE A 22 -2.89 10.78 1.60
N TYR A 23 -3.85 10.67 2.51
CA TYR A 23 -5.25 10.97 2.25
C TYR A 23 -5.44 12.44 1.83
N GLU A 24 -4.82 13.39 2.52
CA GLU A 24 -4.92 14.82 2.17
C GLU A 24 -4.21 15.16 0.85
N MET A 25 -3.04 14.55 0.57
CA MET A 25 -2.37 14.70 -0.73
C MET A 25 -3.25 14.16 -1.86
N GLN A 26 -3.89 13.02 -1.66
CA GLN A 26 -4.78 12.41 -2.63
C GLN A 26 -6.02 13.25 -2.88
N LYS A 27 -6.60 13.89 -1.84
CA LYS A 27 -7.70 14.82 -2.01
C LYS A 27 -7.32 16.01 -2.89
N GLN A 28 -6.15 16.60 -2.67
CA GLN A 28 -5.65 17.71 -3.49
C GLN A 28 -5.49 17.31 -4.96
N LEU A 29 -4.98 16.13 -5.21
CA LEU A 29 -4.84 15.57 -6.56
C LEU A 29 -6.21 15.35 -7.20
N LEU A 30 -7.14 14.76 -6.46
CA LEU A 30 -8.51 14.50 -6.92
C LEU A 30 -9.27 15.80 -7.21
N ASP A 31 -9.12 16.84 -6.39
CA ASP A 31 -9.69 18.18 -6.64
C ASP A 31 -9.21 18.74 -7.99
N SER A 32 -7.95 18.54 -8.32
CA SER A 32 -7.39 18.94 -9.60
C SER A 32 -8.03 18.18 -10.77
N TYR A 33 -8.21 16.87 -10.64
CA TYR A 33 -8.85 16.04 -11.67
C TYR A 33 -10.35 16.35 -11.81
N ILE A 34 -11.06 16.60 -10.72
CA ILE A 34 -12.46 17.04 -10.75
C ILE A 34 -12.59 18.34 -11.55
N SER A 35 -11.66 19.27 -11.35
CA SER A 35 -11.65 20.56 -12.04
C SER A 35 -11.35 20.47 -13.54
N ILE A 36 -10.44 19.58 -13.94
CA ILE A 36 -9.91 19.49 -15.30
C ILE A 36 -10.69 18.46 -16.12
N GLU A 37 -10.96 17.29 -15.55
CA GLU A 37 -11.49 16.12 -16.25
C GLU A 37 -12.98 15.89 -16.00
N GLY A 38 -13.58 16.66 -15.10
CA GLY A 38 -15.01 16.56 -14.79
C GLY A 38 -15.36 15.27 -14.04
N LEU A 39 -14.45 14.72 -13.26
CA LEU A 39 -14.73 13.60 -12.38
C LEU A 39 -15.84 13.95 -11.38
N PRO A 40 -16.58 12.97 -10.85
CA PRO A 40 -17.62 13.22 -9.87
C PRO A 40 -17.03 13.80 -8.58
N LYS A 41 -17.76 14.74 -8.00
CA LYS A 41 -17.39 15.32 -6.71
C LYS A 41 -17.58 14.30 -5.59
N TYR A 42 -16.73 14.37 -4.58
CA TYR A 42 -16.83 13.54 -3.39
C TYR A 42 -17.47 14.31 -2.20
N PRO A 43 -18.03 13.61 -1.19
CA PRO A 43 -18.30 12.17 -1.20
C PRO A 43 -19.47 11.81 -2.14
N LEU A 44 -19.46 10.58 -2.66
CA LEU A 44 -20.56 10.06 -3.46
C LEU A 44 -21.71 9.63 -2.55
N ASN A 45 -22.94 9.81 -3.04
CA ASN A 45 -24.10 9.15 -2.42
C ASN A 45 -24.06 7.65 -2.77
N VAL A 46 -23.63 6.83 -1.83
CA VAL A 46 -23.44 5.38 -2.00
C VAL A 46 -24.75 4.62 -2.27
N ASN A 47 -25.94 5.26 -2.05
CA ASN A 47 -27.23 4.60 -2.25
C ASN A 47 -27.71 4.62 -3.71
N THR A 48 -27.00 5.27 -4.62
CA THR A 48 -27.40 5.31 -6.03
C THR A 48 -26.67 4.28 -6.87
N LYS A 49 -27.38 3.66 -7.81
CA LYS A 49 -26.81 2.65 -8.71
C LYS A 49 -25.63 3.20 -9.52
N THR A 50 -25.72 4.44 -9.99
CA THR A 50 -24.67 5.09 -10.76
C THR A 50 -23.40 5.22 -9.93
N ASN A 51 -23.50 5.68 -8.69
CA ASN A 51 -22.33 5.84 -7.82
C ASN A 51 -21.76 4.50 -7.39
N GLN A 52 -22.59 3.47 -7.22
CA GLN A 52 -22.12 2.10 -6.98
C GLN A 52 -21.30 1.55 -8.15
N LEU A 53 -21.61 1.91 -9.39
CA LEU A 53 -20.79 1.54 -10.55
C LEU A 53 -19.42 2.25 -10.55
N ILE A 54 -19.39 3.51 -10.15
CA ILE A 54 -18.13 4.27 -9.99
C ILE A 54 -17.25 3.62 -8.91
N LEU A 55 -17.82 3.31 -7.74
CA LEU A 55 -17.08 2.65 -6.66
C LEU A 55 -16.58 1.27 -7.07
N LYS A 56 -17.38 0.53 -7.85
CA LYS A 56 -16.96 -0.76 -8.40
C LYS A 56 -15.78 -0.60 -9.36
N ASP A 57 -15.77 0.43 -10.19
CA ASP A 57 -14.65 0.70 -11.11
C ASP A 57 -13.35 0.94 -10.34
N PHE A 58 -13.37 1.81 -9.34
CA PHE A 58 -12.21 2.02 -8.46
C PHE A 58 -11.76 0.75 -7.75
N THR A 59 -12.72 -0.05 -7.25
CA THR A 59 -12.39 -1.34 -6.64
C THR A 59 -11.71 -2.28 -7.62
N SER A 60 -12.19 -2.32 -8.88
CA SER A 60 -11.58 -3.14 -9.93
C SER A 60 -10.15 -2.71 -10.23
N ARG A 61 -9.88 -1.40 -10.26
CA ARG A 61 -8.52 -0.86 -10.46
C ARG A 61 -7.59 -1.29 -9.33
N VAL A 62 -8.00 -1.20 -8.06
CA VAL A 62 -7.19 -1.70 -6.94
C VAL A 62 -6.79 -3.17 -7.13
N ILE A 63 -7.73 -4.01 -7.59
CA ILE A 63 -7.48 -5.43 -7.83
C ILE A 63 -6.53 -5.63 -9.01
N GLU A 64 -6.70 -4.86 -10.06
CA GLU A 64 -5.88 -4.87 -11.27
C GLU A 64 -4.41 -4.56 -10.95
N GLU A 65 -4.16 -3.44 -10.28
CA GLU A 65 -2.80 -3.03 -9.86
C GLU A 65 -2.14 -4.06 -8.92
N LEU A 66 -2.90 -4.63 -7.98
CA LEU A 66 -2.38 -5.69 -7.12
C LEU A 66 -2.06 -6.98 -7.90
N ALA A 67 -2.82 -7.29 -8.95
CA ALA A 67 -2.52 -8.43 -9.82
C ALA A 67 -1.24 -8.19 -10.63
N GLU A 68 -1.02 -6.99 -11.17
CA GLU A 68 0.19 -6.60 -11.89
C GLU A 68 1.41 -6.59 -10.98
N ALA A 69 1.27 -6.10 -9.73
CA ALA A 69 2.30 -6.24 -8.71
C ALA A 69 2.68 -7.71 -8.45
N TYR A 70 1.69 -8.59 -8.36
CA TYR A 70 1.92 -10.01 -8.14
C TYR A 70 2.60 -10.67 -9.34
N GLU A 71 2.22 -10.32 -10.56
CA GLU A 71 2.90 -10.80 -11.78
C GLU A 71 4.39 -10.42 -11.78
N SER A 72 4.72 -9.19 -11.40
CA SER A 72 6.11 -8.74 -11.25
C SER A 72 6.87 -9.54 -10.18
N LEU A 73 6.23 -9.88 -9.05
CA LEU A 73 6.83 -10.72 -8.01
C LEU A 73 7.05 -12.18 -8.47
N LEU A 74 6.15 -12.74 -9.29
CA LEU A 74 6.32 -14.07 -9.88
C LEU A 74 7.56 -14.13 -10.78
N LEU A 75 7.84 -13.07 -11.53
CA LEU A 75 9.05 -13.00 -12.36
C LEU A 75 10.33 -13.00 -11.52
N VAL A 76 10.31 -12.42 -10.31
CA VAL A 76 11.44 -12.54 -9.37
C VAL A 76 11.64 -13.99 -8.93
N GLU A 77 10.55 -14.71 -8.64
CA GLU A 77 10.62 -16.14 -8.26
C GLU A 77 11.18 -17.00 -9.40
N GLU A 78 10.71 -16.82 -10.62
CA GLU A 78 11.22 -17.53 -11.79
C GLU A 78 12.72 -17.32 -11.99
N LEU A 79 13.20 -16.09 -11.87
CA LEU A 79 14.62 -15.78 -11.94
C LEU A 79 15.43 -16.46 -10.84
N THR A 80 14.88 -16.58 -9.66
CA THR A 80 15.51 -17.24 -8.52
C THR A 80 15.58 -18.75 -8.72
N ILE A 81 14.50 -19.38 -9.19
CA ILE A 81 14.43 -20.84 -9.42
C ILE A 81 15.33 -21.27 -10.57
N THR A 82 15.30 -20.56 -11.69
CA THR A 82 16.10 -20.90 -12.88
C THR A 82 17.60 -20.71 -12.64
N LYS A 83 17.97 -19.92 -11.64
CA LYS A 83 19.36 -19.58 -11.31
C LYS A 83 19.82 -20.10 -9.94
N GLN A 84 19.33 -21.27 -9.52
CA GLN A 84 19.76 -21.93 -8.26
C GLN A 84 21.28 -22.10 -8.11
N ASN A 85 22.07 -21.75 -9.11
CA ASN A 85 23.52 -21.68 -9.08
C ASN A 85 24.08 -20.28 -8.82
N TRP A 86 23.44 -19.53 -7.95
CA TRP A 86 23.87 -18.16 -7.55
C TRP A 86 25.30 -18.08 -7.04
N PHE A 87 25.88 -19.21 -6.63
CA PHE A 87 27.25 -19.29 -6.11
C PHE A 87 28.32 -19.51 -7.17
N THR A 88 27.97 -19.77 -8.41
CA THR A 88 28.94 -19.75 -9.52
C THR A 88 28.98 -18.34 -10.10
N ILE A 89 29.93 -17.56 -9.60
CA ILE A 89 30.21 -16.18 -10.01
C ILE A 89 30.59 -16.17 -11.49
N SER A 90 29.62 -16.00 -12.36
CA SER A 90 29.83 -15.62 -13.75
C SER A 90 29.19 -14.24 -14.00
N SER A 91 29.62 -13.54 -15.03
CA SER A 91 29.08 -12.22 -15.43
C SER A 91 27.55 -12.18 -15.59
N THR A 92 26.91 -13.32 -15.79
CA THR A 92 25.46 -13.51 -15.83
C THR A 92 24.75 -13.27 -14.49
N SER A 93 25.45 -13.23 -13.36
CA SER A 93 24.84 -13.01 -12.04
C SER A 93 24.43 -11.56 -11.77
N ILE A 94 25.18 -10.60 -12.34
CA ILE A 94 24.90 -9.16 -12.17
C ILE A 94 23.66 -8.76 -12.96
N ASP A 95 23.55 -9.18 -14.21
CA ASP A 95 22.40 -8.89 -15.06
C ASP A 95 21.09 -9.45 -14.45
N SER A 96 21.18 -10.64 -13.86
CA SER A 96 20.05 -11.27 -13.18
C SER A 96 19.64 -10.55 -11.91
N PHE A 97 20.60 -10.02 -11.18
CA PHE A 97 20.32 -9.20 -10.00
C PHE A 97 19.63 -7.90 -10.39
N VAL A 98 20.12 -7.21 -11.43
CA VAL A 98 19.51 -6.01 -11.97
C VAL A 98 18.08 -6.27 -12.43
N GLU A 99 17.85 -7.40 -13.13
CA GLU A 99 16.53 -7.80 -13.57
C GLU A 99 15.56 -8.06 -12.40
N CYS A 100 16.01 -8.76 -11.35
CA CYS A 100 15.25 -8.94 -10.12
C CYS A 100 14.90 -7.59 -9.46
N MET A 101 15.85 -6.66 -9.38
CA MET A 101 15.62 -5.34 -8.80
C MET A 101 14.59 -4.55 -9.63
N ASN A 102 14.63 -4.63 -10.95
CA ASN A 102 13.65 -4.00 -11.82
C ASN A 102 12.23 -4.55 -11.58
N HIS A 103 12.09 -5.88 -11.44
CA HIS A 103 10.78 -6.48 -11.14
C HIS A 103 10.27 -6.10 -9.75
N LEU A 104 11.14 -6.01 -8.75
CA LEU A 104 10.76 -5.52 -7.41
C LEU A 104 10.35 -4.05 -7.45
N GLN A 105 11.03 -3.24 -8.24
CA GLN A 105 10.63 -1.83 -8.43
C GLN A 105 9.26 -1.74 -9.10
N ASN A 106 9.03 -2.47 -10.19
CA ASN A 106 7.72 -2.51 -10.85
C ASN A 106 6.62 -2.94 -9.87
N ALA A 107 6.84 -4.01 -9.09
CA ALA A 107 5.87 -4.43 -8.08
C ALA A 107 5.57 -3.33 -7.04
N SER A 108 6.58 -2.53 -6.69
CA SER A 108 6.40 -1.40 -5.75
C SER A 108 5.60 -0.26 -6.38
N GLU A 109 5.79 0.01 -7.66
CA GLU A 109 5.02 1.01 -8.42
C GLU A 109 3.55 0.61 -8.49
N GLU A 110 3.24 -0.63 -8.88
CA GLU A 110 1.87 -1.14 -8.95
C GLU A 110 1.18 -1.17 -7.56
N MET A 111 1.92 -1.50 -6.49
CA MET A 111 1.39 -1.42 -5.13
C MET A 111 1.08 0.02 -4.72
N ALA A 112 1.87 0.99 -5.17
CA ALA A 112 1.61 2.41 -4.93
C ALA A 112 0.36 2.87 -5.68
N ASP A 113 0.16 2.42 -6.91
CA ASP A 113 -1.04 2.72 -7.70
C ASP A 113 -2.29 2.05 -7.10
N ALA A 114 -2.18 0.82 -6.63
CA ALA A 114 -3.26 0.18 -5.86
C ALA A 114 -3.63 0.98 -4.61
N LEU A 115 -2.65 1.49 -3.87
CA LEU A 115 -2.87 2.34 -2.69
C LEU A 115 -3.54 3.66 -3.09
N HIS A 116 -3.11 4.27 -4.20
CA HIS A 116 -3.72 5.48 -4.76
C HIS A 116 -5.23 5.28 -4.98
N PHE A 117 -5.65 4.27 -5.73
CA PHE A 117 -7.06 3.96 -5.96
C PHE A 117 -7.81 3.58 -4.70
N PHE A 118 -7.16 2.90 -3.76
CA PHE A 118 -7.76 2.58 -2.46
C PHE A 118 -8.05 3.84 -1.64
N ILE A 119 -7.15 4.81 -1.61
CA ILE A 119 -7.38 6.09 -0.91
C ILE A 119 -8.50 6.89 -1.60
N GLU A 120 -8.60 6.86 -2.93
CA GLU A 120 -9.73 7.46 -3.64
C GLU A 120 -11.06 6.85 -3.22
N LEU A 121 -11.13 5.51 -3.07
CA LEU A 121 -12.32 4.85 -2.52
C LEU A 121 -12.69 5.37 -1.13
N LEU A 122 -11.72 5.58 -0.24
CA LEU A 122 -11.98 6.16 1.08
C LEU A 122 -12.56 7.57 0.96
N ILE A 123 -12.00 8.41 0.08
CA ILE A 123 -12.45 9.79 -0.14
C ILE A 123 -13.89 9.79 -0.68
N TYR A 124 -14.16 8.99 -1.72
CA TYR A 124 -15.48 8.91 -2.33
C TYR A 124 -16.56 8.33 -1.41
N THR A 125 -16.19 7.45 -0.48
CA THR A 125 -17.09 6.85 0.51
C THR A 125 -17.16 7.65 1.82
N ASN A 126 -16.36 8.69 1.96
CA ASN A 126 -16.21 9.49 3.19
C ASN A 126 -15.73 8.67 4.41
N ILE A 127 -14.99 7.61 4.16
CA ILE A 127 -14.31 6.85 5.22
C ILE A 127 -13.05 7.62 5.59
N GLN A 128 -12.89 7.95 6.87
CA GLN A 128 -11.76 8.73 7.34
C GLN A 128 -10.57 7.83 7.69
N PRO A 129 -9.31 8.34 7.58
CA PRO A 129 -8.12 7.59 7.98
C PRO A 129 -8.17 7.06 9.41
N GLU A 130 -8.77 7.81 10.32
CA GLU A 130 -8.94 7.44 11.73
C GLU A 130 -9.81 6.21 11.90
N ASP A 131 -10.83 6.02 11.06
CA ASP A 131 -11.67 4.83 11.06
C ASP A 131 -10.85 3.59 10.71
N ILE A 132 -10.00 3.70 9.69
CA ILE A 132 -9.10 2.61 9.26
C ILE A 132 -8.09 2.29 10.35
N ASN A 133 -7.44 3.31 10.93
CA ASN A 133 -6.51 3.14 12.04
C ASN A 133 -7.17 2.42 13.22
N SER A 134 -8.37 2.85 13.61
CA SER A 134 -9.15 2.24 14.69
C SER A 134 -9.45 0.75 14.43
N TYR A 135 -9.81 0.39 13.20
CA TYR A 135 -10.03 -1.01 12.82
C TYR A 135 -8.76 -1.84 12.87
N ILE A 136 -7.64 -1.31 12.39
CA ILE A 136 -6.34 -2.00 12.44
C ILE A 136 -5.93 -2.22 13.89
N GLU A 137 -6.00 -1.20 14.74
CA GLU A 137 -5.68 -1.29 16.17
C GLU A 137 -6.58 -2.30 16.89
N SER A 138 -7.86 -2.38 16.53
CA SER A 138 -8.79 -3.35 17.12
C SER A 138 -8.39 -4.81 16.90
N ARG A 139 -7.58 -5.08 15.87
CA ARG A 139 -7.07 -6.42 15.51
C ARG A 139 -5.75 -6.76 16.17
N LEU A 140 -5.08 -5.79 16.79
CA LEU A 140 -3.85 -6.04 17.54
C LEU A 140 -4.17 -6.85 18.82
N PRO A 141 -3.25 -7.71 19.28
CA PRO A 141 -3.38 -8.39 20.56
C PRO A 141 -3.60 -7.40 21.71
N LYS A 142 -4.43 -7.78 22.69
CA LYS A 142 -4.82 -6.89 23.80
C LYS A 142 -3.63 -6.31 24.59
N ASN A 143 -2.53 -7.06 24.69
CA ASN A 143 -1.30 -6.61 25.36
C ASN A 143 -0.55 -5.50 24.59
N LYS A 144 -0.85 -5.30 23.31
CA LYS A 144 -0.26 -4.22 22.49
C LYS A 144 -1.17 -2.99 22.38
N ARG A 145 -2.47 -3.12 22.67
CA ARG A 145 -3.45 -2.01 22.59
C ARG A 145 -3.26 -0.94 23.67
N GLN A 146 -2.75 -1.32 24.84
CA GLN A 146 -2.59 -0.41 25.99
C GLN A 146 -1.52 0.67 25.78
N ASN A 147 -0.60 0.48 24.84
CA ASN A 147 0.45 1.46 24.56
C ASN A 147 -0.03 2.63 23.68
N PHE A 148 -1.16 2.51 23.01
CA PHE A 148 -1.73 3.57 22.16
C PHE A 148 -2.67 4.51 22.91
N SER A 149 -3.32 4.04 24.00
CA SER A 149 -4.31 4.84 24.74
C SER A 149 -3.70 5.83 25.73
N ASN A 150 -2.41 5.76 26.00
CA ASN A 150 -1.72 6.61 26.99
C ASN A 150 -1.04 7.83 26.38
N THR A 151 -1.39 8.22 25.15
CA THR A 151 -0.75 9.36 24.43
C THR A 151 -1.80 10.39 23.98
N LEU A 152 -2.85 10.57 24.78
CA LEU A 152 -3.77 11.73 24.69
C LEU A 152 -3.48 12.70 25.79
#